data_1761e7615b2e5a26d862ef45f2e08592
#
_entry.id   1761e7615b2e5a26d862ef45f2e08592
#
_cell.length_a   1.000
_cell.length_b   1.000
_cell.length_c   1.000
_cell.angle_alpha   90.00
_cell.angle_beta   90.00
_cell.angle_gamma   90.00
#
_symmetry.space_group_name_H-M   'P 1'
#
loop_
_entity.id
_entity.type
_entity.pdbx_description
1 polymer ?
#
loop_
_entity_poly.entity_id
_entity_poly.type
_entity_poly.pdbx_seq_one_letter_code
_entity_poly.pdbx_strand_id
1 'polypeptide(L)'
;MLPISQKTILCLLFSLMLAGISYGIKAQNISYDIEPSVEKTARLHVEAWEKVDKVNIYCIQLGSFSGESSGAKAQGIVNELNAQFRSRGINAQAYSVFDAPNHKVRVGNYSTKQEAYGMFHELQAQYPGAFITRDKRKVKDILR
;
A
#
# COMPACT_ATOMS: atom_id res chain seq x y z
N MET A 1 -4.60 -0.72 75.75
CA MET A 1 -5.14 -0.21 74.45
C MET A 1 -4.09 0.67 73.84
N LEU A 2 -3.41 0.22 72.78
CA LEU A 2 -2.39 1.00 72.12
C LEU A 2 -3.06 1.93 71.10
N PRO A 3 -2.67 3.21 71.02
CA PRO A 3 -3.25 4.13 70.04
C PRO A 3 -2.80 3.77 68.64
N ILE A 4 -3.76 3.50 67.79
CA ILE A 4 -3.48 3.21 66.34
C ILE A 4 -2.92 4.49 65.71
N SER A 5 -1.68 4.41 65.26
CA SER A 5 -1.01 5.56 64.62
C SER A 5 -1.77 6.04 63.37
N GLN A 6 -1.88 7.36 63.23
CA GLN A 6 -2.53 7.97 62.01
C GLN A 6 -2.00 7.40 60.68
N LYS A 7 -0.73 6.97 60.65
CA LYS A 7 -0.11 6.34 59.48
C LYS A 7 -0.73 4.98 59.16
N THR A 8 -1.12 4.17 60.16
CA THR A 8 -1.75 2.86 59.96
C THR A 8 -3.17 3.00 59.43
N ILE A 9 -3.91 4.02 59.86
CA ILE A 9 -5.26 4.32 59.38
C ILE A 9 -5.19 4.77 57.90
N LEU A 10 -4.22 5.61 57.56
CA LEU A 10 -4.02 6.08 56.17
C LEU A 10 -3.65 4.95 55.21
N CYS A 11 -2.80 4.02 55.65
CA CYS A 11 -2.44 2.82 54.85
C CYS A 11 -3.64 1.87 54.63
N LEU A 12 -4.50 1.71 55.65
CA LEU A 12 -5.71 0.90 55.53
C LEU A 12 -6.74 1.51 54.58
N LEU A 13 -6.93 2.84 54.63
CA LEU A 13 -7.79 3.54 53.68
C LEU A 13 -7.28 3.50 52.24
N PHE A 14 -5.95 3.58 52.05
CA PHE A 14 -5.34 3.47 50.72
C PHE A 14 -5.46 2.06 50.14
N SER A 15 -5.33 1.01 50.97
CA SER A 15 -5.51 -0.38 50.57
C SER A 15 -6.98 -0.68 50.21
N LEU A 16 -7.94 -0.07 50.89
CA LEU A 16 -9.37 -0.23 50.58
C LEU A 16 -9.75 0.46 49.27
N MET A 17 -9.09 1.58 48.92
CA MET A 17 -9.28 2.26 47.62
C MET A 17 -8.74 1.46 46.43
N LEU A 18 -7.63 0.73 46.61
CA LEU A 18 -7.09 -0.13 45.53
C LEU A 18 -7.93 -1.40 45.26
N ALA A 19 -8.65 -1.90 46.29
CA ALA A 19 -9.51 -3.08 46.14
C ALA A 19 -10.81 -2.79 45.34
N GLY A 20 -11.20 -1.52 45.22
CA GLY A 20 -12.41 -1.10 44.50
C GLY A 20 -12.30 -0.96 42.98
N ILE A 21 -11.09 -1.08 42.41
CA ILE A 21 -10.87 -0.80 40.96
C ILE A 21 -10.88 -2.09 40.13
N SER A 22 -11.23 -3.22 40.72
CA SER A 22 -11.40 -4.48 39.96
C SER A 22 -12.80 -4.59 39.32
N TYR A 23 -13.33 -3.52 38.74
CA TYR A 23 -14.45 -3.63 37.85
C TYR A 23 -13.91 -4.18 36.52
N GLY A 24 -14.18 -5.45 36.30
CA GLY A 24 -13.80 -6.13 35.09
C GLY A 24 -14.24 -5.35 33.83
N ILE A 25 -13.28 -4.91 33.04
CA ILE A 25 -13.51 -4.47 31.69
C ILE A 25 -14.03 -5.70 30.93
N LYS A 26 -15.35 -5.83 30.84
CA LYS A 26 -15.96 -6.75 29.91
C LYS A 26 -15.55 -6.27 28.52
N ALA A 27 -14.61 -6.96 27.88
CA ALA A 27 -14.38 -6.81 26.47
C ALA A 27 -15.72 -7.03 25.77
N GLN A 28 -16.30 -5.98 25.21
CA GLN A 28 -17.45 -6.11 24.34
C GLN A 28 -16.95 -6.87 23.11
N ASN A 29 -17.29 -8.16 23.01
CA ASN A 29 -17.26 -8.86 21.74
C ASN A 29 -18.27 -8.16 20.84
N ILE A 30 -17.79 -7.24 20.03
CA ILE A 30 -18.56 -6.65 18.93
C ILE A 30 -18.68 -7.75 17.89
N SER A 31 -19.74 -8.54 17.99
CA SER A 31 -20.16 -9.43 16.92
C SER A 31 -20.77 -8.53 15.85
N TYR A 32 -20.07 -8.34 14.77
CA TYR A 32 -20.63 -7.72 13.57
C TYR A 32 -21.53 -8.77 12.92
N ASP A 33 -22.81 -8.71 13.16
CA ASP A 33 -23.80 -9.37 12.33
C ASP A 33 -23.79 -8.63 10.98
N ILE A 34 -22.91 -9.09 10.08
CA ILE A 34 -22.88 -8.61 8.70
C ILE A 34 -24.17 -9.10 8.06
N GLU A 35 -25.06 -8.17 7.72
CA GLU A 35 -26.30 -8.53 7.01
C GLU A 35 -25.98 -9.44 5.81
N PRO A 36 -26.76 -10.51 5.58
CA PRO A 36 -26.54 -11.44 4.46
C PRO A 36 -26.49 -10.76 3.08
N SER A 37 -27.09 -9.58 2.97
CA SER A 37 -27.05 -8.72 1.78
C SER A 37 -25.65 -8.17 1.50
N VAL A 38 -24.90 -7.77 2.56
CA VAL A 38 -23.54 -7.25 2.46
C VAL A 38 -22.56 -8.36 2.08
N GLU A 39 -22.70 -9.54 2.69
CA GLU A 39 -21.90 -10.72 2.36
C GLU A 39 -22.11 -11.15 0.91
N LYS A 40 -23.36 -11.19 0.45
CA LYS A 40 -23.69 -11.51 -0.94
C LYS A 40 -23.09 -10.48 -1.92
N THR A 41 -23.16 -9.20 -1.59
CA THR A 41 -22.58 -8.13 -2.41
C THR A 41 -21.05 -8.23 -2.46
N ALA A 42 -20.42 -8.51 -1.32
CA ALA A 42 -18.97 -8.72 -1.25
C ALA A 42 -18.53 -9.92 -2.10
N ARG A 43 -19.22 -11.05 -2.02
CA ARG A 43 -18.95 -12.23 -2.86
C ARG A 43 -19.10 -11.95 -4.35
N LEU A 44 -20.18 -11.23 -4.76
CA LEU A 44 -20.36 -10.82 -6.15
C LEU A 44 -19.24 -9.91 -6.65
N HIS A 45 -18.76 -9.01 -5.79
CA HIS A 45 -17.59 -8.19 -6.12
C HIS A 45 -16.33 -9.02 -6.31
N VAL A 46 -16.04 -9.97 -5.41
CA VAL A 46 -14.88 -10.87 -5.53
C VAL A 46 -14.96 -11.68 -6.81
N GLU A 47 -16.10 -12.32 -7.11
CA GLU A 47 -16.29 -13.09 -8.34
C GLU A 47 -16.19 -12.22 -9.61
N ALA A 48 -16.64 -10.96 -9.56
CA ALA A 48 -16.47 -10.03 -10.66
C ALA A 48 -15.00 -9.64 -10.87
N TRP A 49 -14.24 -9.44 -9.79
CA TRP A 49 -12.80 -9.13 -9.85
C TRP A 49 -11.96 -10.32 -10.31
N GLU A 50 -12.34 -11.56 -9.93
CA GLU A 50 -11.67 -12.78 -10.41
C GLU A 50 -11.77 -12.95 -11.94
N LYS A 51 -12.82 -12.43 -12.56
CA LYS A 51 -13.01 -12.44 -14.02
C LYS A 51 -12.27 -11.30 -14.74
N VAL A 52 -11.76 -10.30 -14.00
CA VAL A 52 -11.02 -9.19 -14.58
C VAL A 52 -9.56 -9.58 -14.80
N ASP A 53 -9.22 -9.97 -16.01
CA ASP A 53 -7.83 -10.30 -16.39
C ASP A 53 -6.93 -9.05 -16.44
N LYS A 54 -7.49 -7.89 -16.84
CA LYS A 54 -6.74 -6.64 -17.02
C LYS A 54 -7.47 -5.44 -16.46
N VAL A 55 -6.74 -4.56 -15.79
CA VAL A 55 -7.25 -3.27 -15.28
C VAL A 55 -6.53 -2.09 -15.95
N ASN A 56 -7.27 -1.00 -16.11
CA ASN A 56 -6.68 0.27 -16.54
C ASN A 56 -5.98 0.92 -15.36
N ILE A 57 -4.73 1.29 -15.56
CA ILE A 57 -3.91 2.00 -14.57
C ILE A 57 -3.32 3.25 -15.18
N TYR A 58 -2.85 4.16 -14.32
CA TYR A 58 -1.93 5.21 -14.69
C TYR A 58 -0.49 4.80 -14.36
N CYS A 59 0.43 5.11 -15.23
CA CYS A 59 1.86 4.88 -15.04
C CYS A 59 2.65 6.06 -15.59
N ILE A 60 3.91 6.17 -15.18
CA ILE A 60 4.84 7.18 -15.67
C ILE A 60 5.72 6.52 -16.72
N GLN A 61 5.65 6.97 -17.98
CA GLN A 61 6.55 6.51 -19.01
C GLN A 61 7.79 7.39 -19.01
N LEU A 62 8.96 6.77 -18.84
CA LEU A 62 10.25 7.48 -18.75
C LEU A 62 10.92 7.64 -20.10
N GLY A 63 10.73 6.66 -20.98
CA GLY A 63 11.32 6.69 -22.31
C GLY A 63 10.84 5.55 -23.20
N SER A 64 11.20 5.66 -24.47
CA SER A 64 10.95 4.65 -25.50
C SER A 64 12.25 4.42 -26.26
N PHE A 65 12.66 3.17 -26.37
CA PHE A 65 13.94 2.76 -26.95
C PHE A 65 13.67 1.86 -28.16
N SER A 66 14.35 2.16 -29.27
CA SER A 66 14.28 1.39 -30.51
C SER A 66 15.66 0.83 -30.89
N GLY A 67 15.66 -0.13 -31.79
CA GLY A 67 16.88 -0.77 -32.31
C GLY A 67 17.27 -2.04 -31.57
N GLU A 68 18.35 -2.66 -32.02
CA GLU A 68 18.75 -4.04 -31.71
C GLU A 68 19.02 -4.28 -30.21
N SER A 69 19.54 -3.29 -29.48
CA SER A 69 19.81 -3.39 -28.02
C SER A 69 18.76 -2.70 -27.15
N SER A 70 17.62 -2.31 -27.70
CA SER A 70 16.59 -1.56 -26.99
C SER A 70 16.04 -2.29 -25.77
N GLY A 71 15.86 -3.60 -25.88
CA GLY A 71 15.39 -4.44 -24.77
C GLY A 71 16.38 -4.47 -23.59
N ALA A 72 17.68 -4.67 -23.88
CA ALA A 72 18.71 -4.67 -22.85
C ALA A 72 18.84 -3.30 -22.16
N LYS A 73 18.77 -2.21 -22.96
CA LYS A 73 18.79 -0.83 -22.47
C LYS A 73 17.60 -0.55 -21.53
N ALA A 74 16.40 -0.91 -21.95
CA ALA A 74 15.20 -0.74 -21.15
C ALA A 74 15.29 -1.55 -19.83
N GLN A 75 15.75 -2.80 -19.91
CA GLN A 75 15.90 -3.66 -18.74
C GLN A 75 16.98 -3.15 -17.77
N GLY A 76 18.07 -2.58 -18.27
CA GLY A 76 19.10 -1.94 -17.45
C GLY A 76 18.51 -0.80 -16.59
N ILE A 77 17.75 0.11 -17.21
CA ILE A 77 17.06 1.20 -16.52
C ILE A 77 16.06 0.68 -15.50
N VAL A 78 15.29 -0.35 -15.83
CA VAL A 78 14.34 -0.99 -14.90
C VAL A 78 15.05 -1.54 -13.67
N ASN A 79 16.16 -2.25 -13.85
CA ASN A 79 16.93 -2.84 -12.76
C ASN A 79 17.51 -1.76 -11.84
N GLU A 80 18.08 -0.70 -12.42
CA GLU A 80 18.64 0.44 -11.68
C GLU A 80 17.56 1.14 -10.84
N LEU A 81 16.42 1.50 -11.44
CA LEU A 81 15.31 2.15 -10.74
C LEU A 81 14.74 1.29 -9.62
N ASN A 82 14.54 0.00 -9.87
CA ASN A 82 14.03 -0.90 -8.84
C ASN A 82 15.04 -1.07 -7.68
N ALA A 83 16.34 -1.00 -7.94
CA ALA A 83 17.35 -0.96 -6.89
C ALA A 83 17.30 0.34 -6.09
N GLN A 84 17.16 1.49 -6.75
CA GLN A 84 17.00 2.80 -6.10
C GLN A 84 15.73 2.86 -5.26
N PHE A 85 14.59 2.38 -5.76
CA PHE A 85 13.34 2.36 -5.00
C PHE A 85 13.45 1.50 -3.74
N ARG A 86 14.03 0.31 -3.85
CA ARG A 86 14.28 -0.56 -2.68
C ARG A 86 15.18 0.10 -1.65
N SER A 87 16.29 0.71 -2.07
CA SER A 87 17.24 1.36 -1.15
C SER A 87 16.64 2.56 -0.41
N ARG A 88 15.68 3.25 -1.03
CA ARG A 88 14.97 4.40 -0.46
C ARG A 88 13.66 4.04 0.25
N GLY A 89 13.27 2.77 0.29
CA GLY A 89 12.00 2.32 0.85
C GLY A 89 10.76 2.81 0.09
N ILE A 90 10.91 3.12 -1.21
CA ILE A 90 9.83 3.60 -2.06
C ILE A 90 9.03 2.40 -2.58
N ASN A 91 7.73 2.38 -2.31
CA ASN A 91 6.83 1.36 -2.82
C ASN A 91 6.38 1.68 -4.25
N ALA A 92 7.33 1.59 -5.18
CA ALA A 92 7.08 1.74 -6.61
C ALA A 92 7.84 0.66 -7.38
N GLN A 93 7.36 0.30 -8.56
CA GLN A 93 7.98 -0.68 -9.43
C GLN A 93 8.17 -0.12 -10.84
N ALA A 94 9.40 -0.21 -11.35
CA ALA A 94 9.71 0.01 -12.76
C ALA A 94 9.56 -1.30 -13.54
N TYR A 95 9.10 -1.21 -14.78
CA TYR A 95 8.95 -2.35 -15.67
C TYR A 95 9.12 -1.92 -17.14
N SER A 96 9.50 -2.87 -17.99
CA SER A 96 9.61 -2.69 -19.43
C SER A 96 8.40 -3.30 -20.15
N VAL A 97 7.89 -2.60 -21.15
CA VAL A 97 6.82 -3.06 -22.04
C VAL A 97 7.33 -3.01 -23.47
N PHE A 98 7.22 -4.13 -24.18
CA PHE A 98 7.45 -4.15 -25.61
C PHE A 98 6.18 -3.70 -26.35
N ASP A 99 6.30 -2.63 -27.09
CA ASP A 99 5.26 -2.08 -27.96
C ASP A 99 5.93 -1.79 -29.30
N ALA A 100 5.81 -2.78 -30.17
CA ALA A 100 6.58 -2.89 -31.40
C ALA A 100 6.63 -1.58 -32.22
N PRO A 101 7.82 -1.14 -32.67
CA PRO A 101 9.12 -1.79 -32.53
C PRO A 101 9.92 -1.40 -31.28
N ASN A 102 9.28 -0.73 -30.29
CA ASN A 102 9.96 -0.07 -29.19
C ASN A 102 9.81 -0.82 -27.86
N HIS A 103 10.84 -0.71 -27.01
CA HIS A 103 10.78 -1.04 -25.60
C HIS A 103 10.55 0.24 -24.81
N LYS A 104 9.45 0.30 -24.02
CA LYS A 104 9.07 1.43 -23.20
C LYS A 104 9.34 1.12 -21.73
N VAL A 105 9.97 2.05 -21.01
CA VAL A 105 10.18 1.95 -19.57
C VAL A 105 9.08 2.73 -18.86
N ARG A 106 8.39 2.07 -17.94
CA ARG A 106 7.26 2.62 -17.17
C ARG A 106 7.45 2.38 -15.67
N VAL A 107 6.90 3.28 -14.86
CA VAL A 107 6.97 3.22 -13.40
C VAL A 107 5.58 3.36 -12.80
N GLY A 108 5.29 2.54 -11.80
CA GLY A 108 4.10 2.59 -10.95
C GLY A 108 2.86 1.98 -11.58
N ASN A 109 1.90 1.71 -10.70
CA ASN A 109 0.58 1.19 -11.01
C ASN A 109 -0.43 2.00 -10.21
N TYR A 110 -0.79 3.19 -10.68
CA TYR A 110 -1.63 4.14 -9.96
C TYR A 110 -3.08 4.04 -10.43
N SER A 111 -4.03 4.15 -9.51
CA SER A 111 -5.46 4.12 -9.84
C SER A 111 -5.91 5.44 -10.46
N THR A 112 -5.26 6.54 -10.07
CA THR A 112 -5.58 7.89 -10.55
C THR A 112 -4.34 8.62 -11.07
N LYS A 113 -4.57 9.64 -11.91
CA LYS A 113 -3.51 10.50 -12.39
C LYS A 113 -2.88 11.32 -11.26
N GLN A 114 -3.68 11.73 -10.26
CA GLN A 114 -3.22 12.45 -9.09
C GLN A 114 -2.21 11.66 -8.26
N GLU A 115 -2.47 10.38 -8.04
CA GLU A 115 -1.53 9.50 -7.32
C GLU A 115 -0.18 9.39 -8.03
N ALA A 116 -0.18 9.39 -9.36
CA ALA A 116 1.05 9.34 -10.15
C ALA A 116 1.89 10.63 -10.07
N TYR A 117 1.30 11.78 -9.76
CA TYR A 117 2.00 13.07 -9.82
C TYR A 117 3.18 13.18 -8.84
N GLY A 118 3.06 12.63 -7.63
CA GLY A 118 4.15 12.69 -6.65
C GLY A 118 5.43 12.05 -7.19
N MET A 119 5.33 10.81 -7.64
CA MET A 119 6.45 10.07 -8.24
C MET A 119 6.90 10.67 -9.57
N PHE A 120 5.96 11.20 -10.37
CA PHE A 120 6.29 11.87 -11.63
C PHE A 120 7.23 13.06 -11.41
N HIS A 121 6.98 13.92 -10.42
CA HIS A 121 7.86 15.04 -10.12
C HIS A 121 9.24 14.61 -9.66
N GLU A 122 9.34 13.55 -8.87
CA GLU A 122 10.65 13.00 -8.47
C GLU A 122 11.44 12.48 -9.68
N LEU A 123 10.78 11.77 -10.58
CA LEU A 123 11.42 11.17 -11.73
C LEU A 123 11.72 12.18 -12.85
N GLN A 124 10.95 13.27 -12.95
CA GLN A 124 11.12 14.28 -14.00
C GLN A 124 12.48 14.98 -13.91
N ALA A 125 13.07 15.10 -12.72
CA ALA A 125 14.40 15.67 -12.54
C ALA A 125 15.48 14.82 -13.23
N GLN A 126 15.35 13.51 -13.22
CA GLN A 126 16.28 12.55 -13.85
C GLN A 126 15.87 12.21 -15.28
N TYR A 127 14.57 12.21 -15.56
CA TYR A 127 13.98 11.90 -16.88
C TYR A 127 13.08 13.05 -17.35
N PRO A 128 13.65 14.13 -17.92
CA PRO A 128 12.87 15.33 -18.31
C PRO A 128 11.77 15.04 -19.35
N GLY A 129 11.92 13.99 -20.13
CA GLY A 129 10.93 13.54 -21.12
C GLY A 129 9.84 12.62 -20.56
N ALA A 130 9.81 12.39 -19.23
CA ALA A 130 8.80 11.56 -18.61
C ALA A 130 7.40 12.18 -18.71
N PHE A 131 6.37 11.34 -18.79
CA PHE A 131 4.98 11.76 -18.77
C PHE A 131 4.07 10.67 -18.20
N ILE A 132 2.93 11.11 -17.66
CA ILE A 132 1.91 10.20 -17.13
C ILE A 132 1.04 9.71 -18.28
N THR A 133 0.87 8.40 -18.40
CA THR A 133 0.05 7.74 -19.43
C THR A 133 -0.85 6.67 -18.81
N ARG A 134 -1.80 6.17 -19.60
CA ARG A 134 -2.63 5.01 -19.21
C ARG A 134 -2.03 3.73 -19.77
N ASP A 135 -2.21 2.65 -19.03
CA ASP A 135 -1.81 1.30 -19.44
C ASP A 135 -2.90 0.29 -19.05
N LYS A 136 -2.90 -0.86 -19.70
CA LYS A 136 -3.71 -2.03 -19.33
C LYS A 136 -2.80 -3.12 -18.82
N ARG A 137 -2.86 -3.41 -17.51
CA ARG A 137 -2.05 -4.45 -16.90
C ARG A 137 -2.89 -5.59 -16.36
N LYS A 138 -2.33 -6.79 -16.42
CA LYS A 138 -2.94 -7.96 -15.78
C LYS A 138 -2.89 -7.78 -14.26
N VAL A 139 -3.98 -8.11 -13.60
CA VAL A 139 -4.09 -7.99 -12.14
C VAL A 139 -2.95 -8.73 -11.43
N LYS A 140 -2.60 -9.93 -11.89
CA LYS A 140 -1.49 -10.72 -11.35
C LYS A 140 -0.11 -10.05 -11.41
N ASP A 141 0.10 -9.14 -12.38
CA ASP A 141 1.38 -8.45 -12.55
C ASP A 141 1.48 -7.19 -11.68
N ILE A 142 0.33 -6.74 -11.11
CA ILE A 142 0.24 -5.60 -10.21
C ILE A 142 0.42 -6.03 -8.74
N LEU A 143 -0.04 -7.23 -8.40
CA LEU A 143 -0.04 -7.77 -7.03
C LEU A 143 1.29 -8.45 -6.62
N ARG A 144 2.28 -8.45 -7.48
CA ARG A 144 3.65 -8.92 -7.20
C ARG A 144 4.49 -7.85 -6.56
#